data_ff1dbb3f9bb521f68f31b0258fbf6e7b
#
_entry.id   ff1dbb3f9bb521f68f31b0258fbf6e7b
#
_cell.length_a   1.000
_cell.length_b   1.000
_cell.length_c   1.000
_cell.angle_alpha   90.00
_cell.angle_beta   90.00
_cell.angle_gamma   90.00
#
_symmetry.space_group_name_H-M   'P 1'
#
loop_
_entity.id
_entity.type
_entity.pdbx_description
1 polymer ?
#
loop_
_entity_poly.entity_id
_entity_poly.type
_entity_poly.pdbx_seq_one_letter_code
_entity_poly.pdbx_strand_id
1 'polypeptide(L)'
;FRMAIAYTLVVRGVPQIYYGTEILMANHEADDHGLIRSDFPGGLPGDEVNAATGKGLSESQLEAQQFLRTLLHWRRDTPVVHRGELMHFRPGNGIYVLFRYDEQDAVMLVLNKNENEVVLGLERFQERLDGFRSGRNVISGESGSLGDTLRLPARSPLILELE
;
A
#
# COMPACT_ATOMS: atom_id res chain seq x y z
N PHE A 1 -2.67 8.76 2.74
CA PHE A 1 -1.33 8.20 2.64
C PHE A 1 -1.36 6.72 2.25
N ARG A 2 -1.83 5.78 3.13
CA ARG A 2 -1.71 4.32 2.95
C ARG A 2 -2.25 3.82 1.59
N MET A 3 -3.42 4.29 1.13
CA MET A 3 -3.99 3.89 -0.16
C MET A 3 -3.13 4.34 -1.35
N ALA A 4 -2.57 5.55 -1.31
CA ALA A 4 -1.70 6.04 -2.38
C ALA A 4 -0.41 5.22 -2.47
N ILE A 5 0.22 4.92 -1.34
CA ILE A 5 1.42 4.08 -1.28
C ILE A 5 1.12 2.66 -1.78
N ALA A 6 0.05 2.03 -1.31
CA ALA A 6 -0.35 0.70 -1.75
C ALA A 6 -0.57 0.65 -3.27
N TYR A 7 -1.28 1.64 -3.81
CA TYR A 7 -1.49 1.77 -5.26
C TYR A 7 -0.16 1.91 -6.01
N THR A 8 0.69 2.85 -5.59
CA THR A 8 1.99 3.11 -6.23
C THR A 8 2.89 1.86 -6.26
N LEU A 9 2.85 1.05 -5.22
CA LEU A 9 3.68 -0.14 -5.10
C LEU A 9 3.12 -1.38 -5.81
N VAL A 10 1.83 -1.40 -6.15
CA VAL A 10 1.20 -2.55 -6.83
C VAL A 10 0.95 -2.28 -8.32
N VAL A 11 0.66 -1.03 -8.71
CA VAL A 11 0.42 -0.68 -10.11
C VAL A 11 1.64 -1.01 -10.98
N ARG A 12 1.39 -1.20 -12.27
CA ARG A 12 2.46 -1.46 -13.26
C ARG A 12 3.43 -0.28 -13.36
N GLY A 13 4.73 -0.57 -13.32
CA GLY A 13 5.79 0.42 -13.47
C GLY A 13 6.82 0.35 -12.35
N VAL A 14 7.76 1.29 -12.39
CA VAL A 14 8.78 1.46 -11.34
C VAL A 14 8.29 2.50 -10.35
N PRO A 15 8.01 2.12 -9.09
CA PRO A 15 7.57 3.08 -8.09
C PRO A 15 8.69 4.06 -7.75
N GLN A 16 8.36 5.33 -7.69
CA GLN A 16 9.28 6.36 -7.20
C GLN A 16 8.69 6.96 -5.91
N ILE A 17 9.41 6.78 -4.82
CA ILE A 17 9.07 7.36 -3.51
C ILE A 17 10.01 8.55 -3.27
N TYR A 18 9.42 9.72 -3.06
CA TYR A 18 10.18 10.91 -2.74
C TYR A 18 10.64 10.87 -1.28
N TYR A 19 11.86 11.36 -1.01
CA TYR A 19 12.43 11.34 0.35
C TYR A 19 11.51 12.04 1.36
N GLY A 20 11.48 11.52 2.58
CA GLY A 20 10.61 12.02 3.63
C GLY A 20 9.16 11.55 3.57
N THR A 21 8.72 10.92 2.45
CA THR A 21 7.39 10.30 2.36
C THR A 21 7.20 9.24 3.44
N GLU A 22 8.24 8.47 3.73
CA GLU A 22 8.25 7.39 4.72
C GLU A 22 8.01 7.85 6.16
N ILE A 23 8.30 9.11 6.45
CA ILE A 23 8.12 9.72 7.78
C ILE A 23 7.09 10.86 7.78
N LEU A 24 6.23 10.92 6.76
CA LEU A 24 5.21 11.96 6.59
C LEU A 24 5.78 13.38 6.67
N MET A 25 6.99 13.58 6.12
CA MET A 25 7.66 14.87 6.15
C MET A 25 6.82 15.91 5.40
N ALA A 26 6.57 17.03 6.03
CA ALA A 26 5.81 18.15 5.47
C ALA A 26 6.34 19.46 6.00
N ASN A 27 6.30 20.49 5.16
CA ASN A 27 6.54 21.87 5.57
C ASN A 27 5.33 22.71 5.13
N HIS A 28 4.50 23.10 6.10
CA HIS A 28 3.26 23.85 5.87
C HIS A 28 3.45 25.37 5.92
N GLU A 29 4.63 25.85 6.33
CA GLU A 29 4.90 27.27 6.53
C GLU A 29 5.50 27.95 5.31
N ALA A 30 5.88 27.17 4.30
CA ALA A 30 6.56 27.67 3.12
C ALA A 30 5.67 27.57 1.87
N ASP A 31 5.52 28.69 1.17
CA ASP A 31 4.87 28.79 -0.16
C ASP A 31 5.91 28.91 -1.29
N ASP A 32 7.15 28.48 -1.01
CA ASP A 32 8.27 28.47 -1.94
C ASP A 32 8.75 27.04 -2.19
N HIS A 33 8.90 26.67 -3.47
CA HIS A 33 9.33 25.32 -3.87
C HIS A 33 10.72 24.90 -3.35
N GLY A 34 11.58 25.83 -3.01
CA GLY A 34 12.85 25.54 -2.37
C GLY A 34 12.69 25.25 -0.88
N LEU A 35 11.93 26.10 -0.20
CA LEU A 35 11.76 26.03 1.26
C LEU A 35 10.92 24.82 1.72
N ILE A 36 9.98 24.35 0.90
CA ILE A 36 9.20 23.13 1.22
C ILE A 36 10.06 21.84 1.19
N ARG A 37 11.25 21.90 0.59
CA ARG A 37 12.21 20.79 0.56
C ARG A 37 13.17 20.89 1.73
N SER A 38 12.65 20.68 2.93
CA SER A 38 13.47 20.67 4.15
C SER A 38 14.50 19.54 4.13
N ASP A 39 15.56 19.69 4.90
CA ASP A 39 16.56 18.64 5.05
C ASP A 39 15.96 17.40 5.71
N PHE A 40 16.38 16.22 5.22
CA PHE A 40 15.94 14.96 5.81
C PHE A 40 16.60 14.77 7.18
N PRO A 41 15.82 14.49 8.24
CA PRO A 41 16.36 14.32 9.58
C PRO A 41 17.11 12.99 9.70
N GLY A 42 18.38 12.99 9.28
CA GLY A 42 19.23 11.81 9.17
C GLY A 42 20.07 11.46 10.40
N GLY A 43 20.00 12.29 11.46
CA GLY A 43 20.83 12.14 12.65
C GLY A 43 22.19 12.85 12.51
N LEU A 44 22.24 13.92 11.71
CA LEU A 44 23.39 14.82 11.66
C LEU A 44 23.56 15.58 12.98
N PRO A 45 24.76 16.14 13.25
CA PRO A 45 24.95 16.98 14.42
C PRO A 45 23.93 18.14 14.45
N GLY A 46 23.13 18.21 15.52
CA GLY A 46 22.04 19.18 15.66
C GLY A 46 20.64 18.65 15.37
N ASP A 47 20.50 17.46 14.75
CA ASP A 47 19.21 16.83 14.54
C ASP A 47 18.63 16.29 15.86
N GLU A 48 17.43 16.76 16.23
CA GLU A 48 16.68 16.23 17.36
C GLU A 48 16.01 14.88 16.98
N VAL A 49 15.75 14.71 15.69
CA VAL A 49 15.10 13.53 15.09
C VAL A 49 16.09 12.78 14.23
N ASN A 50 16.05 11.45 14.30
CA ASN A 50 16.80 10.57 13.41
C ASN A 50 15.84 9.56 12.76
N ALA A 51 15.47 9.82 11.52
CA ALA A 51 14.54 9.00 10.78
C ALA A 51 15.04 7.57 10.51
N ALA A 52 16.37 7.36 10.44
CA ALA A 52 16.94 6.04 10.21
C ALA A 52 16.77 5.11 11.42
N THR A 53 16.87 5.65 12.63
CA THR A 53 16.71 4.91 13.89
C THR A 53 15.31 4.98 14.48
N GLY A 54 14.48 5.91 14.00
CA GLY A 54 13.16 6.23 14.56
C GLY A 54 13.20 7.14 15.79
N LYS A 55 14.39 7.56 16.25
CA LYS A 55 14.51 8.43 17.42
C LYS A 55 13.84 9.77 17.14
N GLY A 56 12.94 10.20 18.02
CA GLY A 56 12.24 11.49 17.93
C GLY A 56 11.08 11.54 16.95
N LEU A 57 10.82 10.45 16.20
CA LEU A 57 9.63 10.35 15.35
C LEU A 57 8.37 10.19 16.20
N SER A 58 7.28 10.80 15.74
CA SER A 58 5.96 10.56 16.33
C SER A 58 5.44 9.14 16.02
N GLU A 59 4.43 8.68 16.75
CA GLU A 59 3.80 7.38 16.51
C GLU A 59 3.29 7.24 15.07
N SER A 60 2.61 8.26 14.55
CA SER A 60 2.11 8.26 13.16
C SER A 60 3.23 8.19 12.11
N GLN A 61 4.38 8.80 12.38
CA GLN A 61 5.56 8.72 11.51
C GLN A 61 6.18 7.32 11.54
N LEU A 62 6.29 6.72 12.72
CA LEU A 62 6.78 5.34 12.88
C LEU A 62 5.85 4.33 12.20
N GLU A 63 4.53 4.50 12.33
CA GLU A 63 3.55 3.68 11.63
C GLU A 63 3.64 3.81 10.10
N ALA A 64 3.81 5.03 9.59
CA ALA A 64 3.97 5.28 8.16
C ALA A 64 5.26 4.63 7.63
N GLN A 65 6.35 4.75 8.36
CA GLN A 65 7.64 4.14 8.03
C GLN A 65 7.54 2.61 8.02
N GLN A 66 6.92 2.04 9.06
CA GLN A 66 6.74 0.59 9.13
C GLN A 66 5.84 0.06 8.01
N PHE A 67 4.75 0.77 7.70
CA PHE A 67 3.85 0.42 6.61
C PHE A 67 4.58 0.39 5.26
N LEU A 68 5.33 1.45 4.95
CA LEU A 68 6.10 1.52 3.71
C LEU A 68 7.19 0.44 3.66
N ARG A 69 7.92 0.21 4.76
CA ARG A 69 8.95 -0.83 4.88
C ARG A 69 8.37 -2.22 4.60
N THR A 70 7.22 -2.54 5.21
CA THR A 70 6.52 -3.82 4.98
C THR A 70 6.23 -4.03 3.51
N LEU A 71 5.63 -3.04 2.85
CA LEU A 71 5.27 -3.14 1.44
C LEU A 71 6.48 -3.19 0.50
N LEU A 72 7.56 -2.47 0.80
CA LEU A 72 8.79 -2.48 -0.02
C LEU A 72 9.50 -3.84 0.07
N HIS A 73 9.59 -4.43 1.27
CA HIS A 73 10.18 -5.77 1.44
C HIS A 73 9.33 -6.81 0.72
N TRP A 74 8.02 -6.80 0.95
CA TRP A 74 7.10 -7.68 0.25
C TRP A 74 7.23 -7.54 -1.28
N ARG A 75 7.17 -6.31 -1.81
CA ARG A 75 7.30 -6.07 -3.25
C ARG A 75 8.60 -6.62 -3.81
N ARG A 76 9.73 -6.41 -3.12
CA ARG A 76 11.04 -6.92 -3.56
C ARG A 76 11.00 -8.44 -3.80
N ASP A 77 10.29 -9.15 -2.94
CA ASP A 77 10.26 -10.62 -2.90
C ASP A 77 9.04 -11.21 -3.65
N THR A 78 8.26 -10.37 -4.36
CA THR A 78 7.03 -10.76 -5.08
C THR A 78 7.15 -10.46 -6.58
N PRO A 79 7.70 -11.39 -7.39
CA PRO A 79 7.99 -11.17 -8.82
C PRO A 79 6.76 -10.79 -9.66
N VAL A 80 5.59 -11.34 -9.36
CA VAL A 80 4.34 -11.05 -10.09
C VAL A 80 3.98 -9.56 -10.07
N VAL A 81 4.33 -8.83 -9.01
CA VAL A 81 4.12 -7.37 -8.95
C VAL A 81 5.06 -6.62 -9.88
N HIS A 82 6.24 -7.20 -10.19
CA HIS A 82 7.21 -6.58 -11.09
C HIS A 82 6.93 -6.87 -12.55
N ARG A 83 6.66 -8.13 -12.89
CA ARG A 83 6.64 -8.66 -14.25
C ARG A 83 5.26 -9.11 -14.73
N GLY A 84 4.37 -9.42 -13.79
CA GLY A 84 3.02 -9.92 -14.09
C GLY A 84 2.19 -8.92 -14.90
N GLU A 85 1.14 -9.43 -15.48
CA GLU A 85 0.13 -8.64 -16.17
C GLU A 85 -0.66 -7.79 -15.17
N LEU A 86 -1.39 -6.83 -15.69
CA LEU A 86 -2.28 -5.99 -14.89
C LEU A 86 -3.69 -6.06 -15.46
N MET A 87 -4.64 -6.39 -14.60
CA MET A 87 -6.06 -6.20 -14.86
C MET A 87 -6.64 -5.30 -13.78
N HIS A 88 -7.46 -4.34 -14.18
CA HIS A 88 -8.18 -3.51 -13.23
C HIS A 88 -9.66 -3.43 -13.59
N PHE A 89 -10.48 -3.21 -12.58
CA PHE A 89 -11.92 -3.10 -12.73
C PHE A 89 -12.36 -1.64 -12.58
N ARG A 90 -13.34 -1.23 -13.40
CA ARG A 90 -13.88 0.12 -13.31
C ARG A 90 -14.29 0.42 -11.86
N PRO A 91 -13.81 1.51 -11.26
CA PRO A 91 -14.19 1.89 -9.91
C PRO A 91 -15.69 2.07 -9.75
N GLY A 92 -16.24 1.64 -8.63
CA GLY A 92 -17.66 1.81 -8.29
C GLY A 92 -17.86 1.88 -6.78
N ASN A 93 -18.86 2.65 -6.34
CA ASN A 93 -19.24 2.75 -4.93
C ASN A 93 -18.06 3.06 -3.98
N GLY A 94 -17.10 3.86 -4.44
CA GLY A 94 -15.93 4.20 -3.64
C GLY A 94 -14.87 3.09 -3.51
N ILE A 95 -15.01 2.00 -4.27
CA ILE A 95 -14.07 0.87 -4.27
C ILE A 95 -13.35 0.83 -5.62
N TYR A 96 -12.05 0.57 -5.56
CA TYR A 96 -11.21 0.27 -6.72
C TYR A 96 -10.48 -1.06 -6.51
N VAL A 97 -10.47 -1.90 -7.56
CA VAL A 97 -9.82 -3.21 -7.52
C VAL A 97 -8.91 -3.35 -8.74
N LEU A 98 -7.69 -3.81 -8.49
CA LEU A 98 -6.76 -4.24 -9.53
C LEU A 98 -6.06 -5.54 -9.13
N PHE A 99 -5.61 -6.28 -10.16
CA PHE A 99 -4.81 -7.49 -10.01
C PHE A 99 -3.47 -7.34 -10.70
N ARG A 100 -2.44 -7.92 -10.09
CA ARG A 100 -1.19 -8.30 -10.74
C ARG A 100 -1.17 -9.82 -10.77
N TYR A 101 -0.91 -10.42 -11.93
CA TYR A 101 -0.99 -11.86 -12.08
C TYR A 101 -0.05 -12.37 -13.20
N ASP A 102 0.30 -13.62 -13.09
CA ASP A 102 0.94 -14.41 -14.14
C ASP A 102 0.32 -15.81 -14.18
N GLU A 103 1.02 -16.80 -14.72
CA GLU A 103 0.51 -18.18 -14.82
C GLU A 103 0.43 -18.90 -13.46
N GLN A 104 1.13 -18.44 -12.43
CA GLN A 104 1.30 -19.13 -11.15
C GLN A 104 0.75 -18.31 -9.98
N ASP A 105 0.99 -17.00 -10.00
CA ASP A 105 0.75 -16.12 -8.86
C ASP A 105 -0.24 -15.01 -9.20
N ALA A 106 -1.02 -14.59 -8.20
CA ALA A 106 -1.85 -13.40 -8.30
C ALA A 106 -1.86 -12.59 -7.01
N VAL A 107 -1.88 -11.27 -7.19
CA VAL A 107 -2.05 -10.28 -6.12
C VAL A 107 -3.27 -9.44 -6.43
N MET A 108 -4.17 -9.31 -5.46
CA MET A 108 -5.34 -8.44 -5.53
C MET A 108 -5.13 -7.22 -4.64
N LEU A 109 -5.20 -6.03 -5.22
CA LEU A 109 -5.28 -4.78 -4.47
C LEU A 109 -6.72 -4.27 -4.47
N VAL A 110 -7.25 -3.97 -3.29
CA VAL A 110 -8.54 -3.32 -3.10
C VAL A 110 -8.33 -2.01 -2.35
N LEU A 111 -8.89 -0.91 -2.86
CA LEU A 111 -8.88 0.39 -2.21
C LEU A 111 -10.30 0.78 -1.82
N ASN A 112 -10.55 0.99 -0.53
CA ASN A 112 -11.81 1.54 -0.03
C ASN A 112 -11.62 3.02 0.33
N LYS A 113 -12.17 3.93 -0.48
CA LYS A 113 -12.14 5.37 -0.18
C LYS A 113 -13.29 5.83 0.72
N ASN A 114 -14.27 4.94 1.00
CA ASN A 114 -15.42 5.31 1.81
C ASN A 114 -15.03 5.58 3.26
N GLU A 115 -15.80 6.39 3.93
CA GLU A 115 -15.62 6.75 5.35
C GLU A 115 -16.08 5.64 6.31
N ASN A 116 -16.72 4.62 5.77
CA ASN A 116 -17.23 3.47 6.52
C ASN A 116 -16.62 2.16 6.00
N GLU A 117 -16.70 1.14 6.82
CA GLU A 117 -16.45 -0.23 6.40
C GLU A 117 -17.42 -0.62 5.26
N VAL A 118 -16.89 -1.38 4.30
CA VAL A 118 -17.67 -1.91 3.17
C VAL A 118 -17.49 -3.41 3.10
N VAL A 119 -18.58 -4.13 2.85
CA VAL A 119 -18.54 -5.55 2.48
C VAL A 119 -18.61 -5.62 0.95
N LEU A 120 -17.52 -6.06 0.35
CA LEU A 120 -17.35 -6.18 -1.11
C LEU A 120 -17.72 -7.59 -1.56
N GLY A 121 -18.71 -7.73 -2.44
CA GLY A 121 -19.00 -8.99 -3.13
C GLY A 121 -17.93 -9.32 -4.17
N LEU A 122 -17.51 -10.58 -4.24
CA LEU A 122 -16.41 -11.02 -5.09
C LEU A 122 -16.85 -11.57 -6.45
N GLU A 123 -18.15 -11.77 -6.70
CA GLU A 123 -18.68 -12.29 -7.96
C GLU A 123 -18.15 -11.57 -9.21
N ARG A 124 -18.03 -10.24 -9.13
CA ARG A 124 -17.52 -9.41 -10.22
C ARG A 124 -16.07 -9.71 -10.60
N PHE A 125 -15.31 -10.32 -9.74
CA PHE A 125 -13.86 -10.55 -9.87
C PHE A 125 -13.52 -12.02 -10.12
N GLN A 126 -14.50 -12.89 -10.31
CA GLN A 126 -14.35 -14.33 -10.51
C GLN A 126 -13.33 -14.68 -11.60
N GLU A 127 -13.29 -13.90 -12.68
CA GLU A 127 -12.30 -14.07 -13.75
C GLU A 127 -10.85 -14.14 -13.25
N ARG A 128 -10.54 -13.47 -12.14
CA ARG A 128 -9.18 -13.45 -11.54
C ARG A 128 -9.10 -14.20 -10.22
N LEU A 129 -10.21 -14.60 -9.66
CA LEU A 129 -10.26 -15.33 -8.39
C LEU A 129 -10.44 -16.84 -8.60
N ASP A 130 -10.86 -17.25 -9.80
CA ASP A 130 -11.08 -18.68 -10.09
C ASP A 130 -9.78 -19.48 -9.95
N GLY A 131 -9.85 -20.56 -9.19
CA GLY A 131 -8.69 -21.39 -8.83
C GLY A 131 -8.07 -21.10 -7.47
N PHE A 132 -8.22 -19.89 -6.94
CA PHE A 132 -7.71 -19.53 -5.61
C PHE A 132 -8.74 -19.83 -4.52
N ARG A 133 -8.29 -20.26 -3.34
CA ARG A 133 -9.13 -20.65 -2.20
C ARG A 133 -8.87 -19.82 -0.95
N SER A 134 -7.71 -19.22 -0.87
CA SER A 134 -7.25 -18.40 0.26
C SER A 134 -6.48 -17.20 -0.22
N GLY A 135 -6.16 -16.32 0.72
CA GLY A 135 -5.29 -15.18 0.46
C GLY A 135 -4.62 -14.72 1.73
N ARG A 136 -3.39 -14.26 1.59
CA ARG A 136 -2.62 -13.65 2.67
C ARG A 136 -2.68 -12.13 2.56
N ASN A 137 -3.16 -11.48 3.61
CA ASN A 137 -3.11 -10.02 3.69
C ASN A 137 -1.67 -9.56 3.94
N VAL A 138 -1.09 -8.90 2.96
CA VAL A 138 0.31 -8.42 2.99
C VAL A 138 0.56 -7.42 4.13
N ILE A 139 -0.45 -6.63 4.50
CA ILE A 139 -0.31 -5.57 5.50
C ILE A 139 -0.35 -6.14 6.92
N SER A 140 -1.29 -7.04 7.20
CA SER A 140 -1.42 -7.66 8.53
C SER A 140 -0.62 -8.96 8.67
N GLY A 141 -0.27 -9.61 7.56
CA GLY A 141 0.37 -10.94 7.54
C GLY A 141 -0.61 -12.10 7.76
N GLU A 142 -1.89 -11.84 7.96
CA GLU A 142 -2.91 -12.85 8.22
C GLU A 142 -3.34 -13.55 6.93
N SER A 143 -3.45 -14.87 6.97
CA SER A 143 -4.03 -15.68 5.91
C SER A 143 -5.45 -16.08 6.27
N GLY A 144 -6.32 -16.16 5.26
CA GLY A 144 -7.71 -16.58 5.42
C GLY A 144 -8.30 -17.15 4.15
N SER A 145 -9.38 -17.91 4.28
CA SER A 145 -10.12 -18.42 3.12
C SER A 145 -10.82 -17.28 2.37
N LEU A 146 -10.79 -17.35 1.04
CA LEU A 146 -11.61 -16.50 0.18
C LEU A 146 -13.04 -17.01 0.21
N GLY A 147 -13.95 -16.20 0.77
CA GLY A 147 -15.39 -16.44 0.68
C GLY A 147 -16.02 -15.68 -0.48
N ASP A 148 -17.32 -15.49 -0.44
CA ASP A 148 -18.05 -14.70 -1.44
C ASP A 148 -17.88 -13.18 -1.25
N THR A 149 -17.32 -12.75 -0.12
CA THR A 149 -17.20 -11.34 0.25
C THR A 149 -15.89 -11.05 0.97
N LEU A 150 -15.42 -9.78 0.88
CA LEU A 150 -14.33 -9.22 1.67
C LEU A 150 -14.81 -8.04 2.52
N ARG A 151 -14.38 -7.99 3.77
CA ARG A 151 -14.55 -6.80 4.63
C ARG A 151 -13.41 -5.83 4.42
N LEU A 152 -13.74 -4.60 4.12
CA LEU A 152 -12.81 -3.53 3.83
C LEU A 152 -12.99 -2.41 4.86
N PRO A 153 -12.05 -2.21 5.77
CA PRO A 153 -12.13 -1.08 6.70
C PRO A 153 -12.24 0.26 5.98
N ALA A 154 -12.76 1.27 6.66
CA ALA A 154 -12.86 2.63 6.13
C ALA A 154 -11.49 3.17 5.68
N ARG A 155 -11.46 3.91 4.56
CA ARG A 155 -10.28 4.62 4.05
C ARG A 155 -8.99 3.79 4.04
N SER A 156 -9.09 2.52 3.66
CA SER A 156 -7.99 1.55 3.75
C SER A 156 -7.65 0.86 2.43
N PRO A 157 -6.39 0.48 2.23
CA PRO A 157 -6.00 -0.52 1.24
C PRO A 157 -6.08 -1.92 1.85
N LEU A 158 -6.39 -2.91 1.00
CA LEU A 158 -6.18 -4.33 1.25
C LEU A 158 -5.35 -4.89 0.10
N ILE A 159 -4.26 -5.57 0.42
CA ILE A 159 -3.43 -6.29 -0.55
C ILE A 159 -3.46 -7.76 -0.17
N LEU A 160 -3.96 -8.61 -1.06
CA LEU A 160 -4.00 -10.05 -0.88
C LEU A 160 -3.06 -10.72 -1.87
N GLU A 161 -2.15 -11.54 -1.39
CA GLU A 161 -1.54 -12.61 -2.19
C GLU A 161 -2.53 -13.76 -2.23
N LEU A 162 -2.91 -14.17 -3.41
CA LEU A 162 -3.91 -15.24 -3.61
C LEU A 162 -3.22 -16.61 -3.59
N GLU A 163 -3.86 -17.59 -2.94
CA GLU A 163 -3.34 -18.94 -2.71
C GLU A 163 -4.36 -20.03 -3.08
#